data_a54f5c50e3ce9d00c63c84289781de71
#
_entry.id   a54f5c50e3ce9d00c63c84289781de71
#
_cell.length_a   1.000
_cell.length_b   1.000
_cell.length_c   1.000
_cell.angle_alpha   90.00
_cell.angle_beta   90.00
_cell.angle_gamma   90.00
#
_symmetry.space_group_name_H-M   'P 1'
#
loop_
_entity.id
_entity.type
_entity.pdbx_description
1 polymer ?
#
loop_
_entity_poly.entity_id
_entity_poly.type
_entity_poly.pdbx_seq_one_letter_code
_entity_poly.pdbx_strand_id
1 'polypeptide(L)'
;MLISTDVWVAALIRRAEVEGAFATVVKRGDARAGSVIVKAYDTSNRTARLYTEAFGTDGERLWMQPVSSDSESELDAYIARQRGYDPDLWVVEIEDRQGRHFIVEKVAAG
;
A
#
# COMPACT_ATOMS: atom_id res chain seq x y z
N MET A 1 14.29 5.82 -4.38
CA MET A 1 13.34 6.94 -4.42
C MET A 1 14.02 8.18 -3.91
N LEU A 2 13.81 9.29 -4.61
CA LEU A 2 14.44 10.56 -4.25
C LEU A 2 13.56 11.45 -3.37
N ILE A 3 12.31 11.05 -3.14
CA ILE A 3 11.39 11.79 -2.26
C ILE A 3 11.21 11.04 -0.95
N SER A 4 10.90 11.77 0.10
CA SER A 4 10.63 11.17 1.41
C SER A 4 9.31 10.40 1.39
N THR A 5 9.19 9.44 2.31
CA THR A 5 8.01 8.58 2.37
C THR A 5 6.73 9.36 2.64
N ASP A 6 6.78 10.36 3.52
CA ASP A 6 5.59 11.18 3.82
C ASP A 6 5.09 11.92 2.57
N VAL A 7 5.99 12.41 1.73
CA VAL A 7 5.63 13.07 0.47
C VAL A 7 5.02 12.06 -0.52
N TRP A 8 5.62 10.87 -0.60
CA TRP A 8 5.09 9.82 -1.47
C TRP A 8 3.68 9.40 -1.06
N VAL A 9 3.45 9.23 0.25
CA VAL A 9 2.13 8.87 0.78
C VAL A 9 1.10 9.97 0.51
N ALA A 10 1.48 11.24 0.72
CA ALA A 10 0.59 12.36 0.44
C ALA A 10 0.19 12.40 -1.04
N ALA A 11 1.12 12.15 -1.94
CA ALA A 11 0.85 12.11 -3.38
C ALA A 11 -0.09 10.96 -3.75
N LEU A 12 0.11 9.78 -3.16
CA LEU A 12 -0.77 8.63 -3.37
C LEU A 12 -2.21 8.96 -2.95
N ILE A 13 -2.37 9.51 -1.76
CA ILE A 13 -3.70 9.87 -1.24
C ILE A 13 -4.38 10.88 -2.15
N ARG A 14 -3.64 11.89 -2.61
CA ARG A 14 -4.20 12.89 -3.50
C ARG A 14 -4.66 12.28 -4.83
N ARG A 15 -3.85 11.40 -5.42
CA ARG A 15 -4.25 10.71 -6.66
C ARG A 15 -5.53 9.92 -6.47
N ALA A 16 -5.63 9.19 -5.36
CA ALA A 16 -6.82 8.40 -5.05
C ALA A 16 -8.06 9.29 -4.91
N GLU A 17 -7.93 10.37 -4.16
CA GLU A 17 -9.05 11.28 -3.91
C GLU A 17 -9.52 11.99 -5.18
N VAL A 18 -8.60 12.39 -6.04
CA VAL A 18 -8.93 13.03 -7.32
C VAL A 18 -9.78 12.09 -8.19
N GLU A 19 -9.54 10.78 -8.09
CA GLU A 19 -10.28 9.76 -8.84
C GLU A 19 -11.52 9.27 -8.13
N GLY A 20 -11.89 9.88 -7.01
CA GLY A 20 -13.12 9.55 -6.30
C GLY A 20 -13.00 8.42 -5.27
N ALA A 21 -11.79 7.96 -5.00
CA ALA A 21 -11.55 6.96 -3.95
C ALA A 21 -11.39 7.64 -2.60
N PHE A 22 -11.49 6.85 -1.54
CA PHE A 22 -11.25 7.30 -0.17
C PHE A 22 -9.94 6.70 0.32
N ALA A 23 -9.03 7.52 0.83
CA ALA A 23 -7.73 7.06 1.26
C ALA A 23 -7.40 7.59 2.66
N THR A 24 -6.84 6.72 3.50
CA THR A 24 -6.58 7.01 4.91
C THR A 24 -5.21 6.48 5.30
N VAL A 25 -4.47 7.26 6.08
CA VAL A 25 -3.27 6.76 6.77
C VAL A 25 -3.74 6.03 8.03
N VAL A 26 -3.64 4.71 8.01
CA VAL A 26 -4.03 3.87 9.14
C VAL A 26 -2.94 3.90 10.21
N LYS A 27 -1.68 3.90 9.79
CA LYS A 27 -0.53 4.03 10.68
C LYS A 27 0.51 4.91 10.03
N ARG A 28 0.95 5.92 10.75
CA ARG A 28 2.06 6.76 10.32
C ARG A 28 3.37 6.11 10.73
N GLY A 29 4.33 6.06 9.81
CA GLY A 29 5.66 5.55 10.04
C GLY A 29 6.72 6.64 9.99
N ASP A 30 7.98 6.23 9.72
CA ASP A 30 9.05 7.18 9.59
C ASP A 30 8.85 8.08 8.37
N ALA A 31 8.93 9.39 8.58
CA ALA A 31 8.60 10.36 7.54
C ALA A 31 9.55 10.32 6.35
N ARG A 32 10.82 9.97 6.57
CA ARG A 32 11.83 10.03 5.51
C ARG A 32 11.97 8.73 4.74
N ALA A 33 12.05 7.60 5.44
CA ALA A 33 12.49 6.35 4.85
C ALA A 33 11.68 5.14 5.30
N GLY A 34 10.54 5.33 5.93
CA GLY A 34 9.68 4.23 6.34
C GLY A 34 9.16 3.43 5.14
N SER A 35 9.06 2.13 5.27
CA SER A 35 8.40 1.28 4.28
C SER A 35 6.90 1.52 4.30
N VAL A 36 6.23 1.19 3.20
CA VAL A 36 4.78 1.42 3.07
C VAL A 36 4.09 0.13 2.68
N ILE A 37 2.99 -0.18 3.37
CA ILE A 37 2.01 -1.16 2.90
C ILE A 37 0.79 -0.39 2.43
N VAL A 38 0.34 -0.67 1.22
CA VAL A 38 -0.91 -0.13 0.67
C VAL A 38 -1.93 -1.24 0.65
N LYS A 39 -3.07 -1.03 1.31
CA LYS A 39 -4.21 -1.94 1.27
C LYS A 39 -5.27 -1.31 0.38
N ALA A 40 -5.57 -1.96 -0.74
CA ALA A 40 -6.62 -1.52 -1.66
C ALA A 40 -7.86 -2.37 -1.45
N TYR A 41 -8.92 -1.77 -0.94
CA TYR A 41 -10.19 -2.43 -0.71
C TYR A 41 -11.16 -2.10 -1.83
N ASP A 42 -11.68 -3.14 -2.48
CA ASP A 42 -12.70 -3.04 -3.51
C ASP A 42 -14.07 -3.06 -2.82
N THR A 43 -14.72 -1.91 -2.77
CA THR A 43 -16.00 -1.78 -2.07
C THR A 43 -17.15 -2.46 -2.81
N SER A 44 -17.02 -2.69 -4.12
CA SER A 44 -18.05 -3.37 -4.92
C SER A 44 -18.04 -4.87 -4.70
N ASN A 45 -16.87 -5.47 -4.68
CA ASN A 45 -16.70 -6.91 -4.54
C ASN A 45 -16.38 -7.36 -3.11
N ARG A 46 -16.10 -6.43 -2.22
CA ARG A 46 -15.72 -6.69 -0.82
C ARG A 46 -14.49 -7.57 -0.72
N THR A 47 -13.51 -7.28 -1.56
CA THR A 47 -12.22 -7.96 -1.56
C THR A 47 -11.12 -6.94 -1.35
N ALA A 48 -9.94 -7.41 -0.93
CA ALA A 48 -8.81 -6.52 -0.69
C ALA A 48 -7.53 -7.12 -1.25
N ARG A 49 -6.55 -6.26 -1.50
CA ARG A 49 -5.20 -6.66 -1.90
C ARG A 49 -4.20 -5.79 -1.18
N LEU A 50 -3.03 -6.37 -0.89
CA LEU A 50 -1.93 -5.65 -0.28
C LEU A 50 -0.80 -5.48 -1.28
N TYR A 51 -0.12 -4.36 -1.16
CA TYR A 51 1.05 -4.04 -1.98
C TYR A 51 2.17 -3.58 -1.06
N THR A 52 3.34 -4.18 -1.22
CA THR A 52 4.56 -3.83 -0.48
C THR A 52 5.68 -3.54 -1.46
N GLU A 53 6.64 -2.73 -1.02
CA GLU A 53 7.81 -2.42 -1.84
C GLU A 53 8.75 -3.61 -1.94
N ALA A 54 9.36 -3.76 -3.10
CA ALA A 54 10.39 -4.77 -3.37
C ALA A 54 11.40 -4.19 -4.35
N PHE A 55 12.53 -4.88 -4.53
CA PHE A 55 13.53 -4.51 -5.51
C PHE A 55 13.72 -5.65 -6.49
N GLY A 56 13.74 -5.33 -7.78
CA GLY A 56 14.02 -6.29 -8.83
C GLY A 56 15.50 -6.70 -8.85
N THR A 57 15.81 -7.67 -9.68
CA THR A 57 17.19 -8.20 -9.81
C THR A 57 18.18 -7.14 -10.30
N ASP A 58 17.70 -6.12 -10.99
CA ASP A 58 18.52 -5.00 -11.46
C ASP A 58 18.55 -3.82 -10.48
N GLY A 59 17.97 -3.99 -9.26
CA GLY A 59 17.86 -2.92 -8.28
C GLY A 59 16.70 -1.98 -8.53
N GLU A 60 15.88 -2.23 -9.55
CA GLU A 60 14.72 -1.43 -9.84
C GLU A 60 13.68 -1.55 -8.73
N ARG A 61 13.13 -0.41 -8.32
CA ARG A 61 12.05 -0.40 -7.32
C ARG A 61 10.75 -0.88 -7.96
N LEU A 62 10.08 -1.78 -7.29
CA LEU A 62 8.78 -2.26 -7.71
C LEU A 62 7.92 -2.57 -6.50
N TRP A 63 6.65 -2.82 -6.75
CA TRP A 63 5.69 -3.22 -5.73
C TRP A 63 5.23 -4.64 -6.00
N MET A 64 4.94 -5.38 -4.94
CA MET A 64 4.49 -6.76 -5.06
C MET A 64 3.33 -7.01 -4.10
N GLN A 65 2.57 -8.05 -4.38
CA GLN A 65 1.52 -8.54 -3.50
C GLN A 65 2.11 -9.64 -2.62
N PRO A 66 2.33 -9.38 -1.31
CA PRO A 66 2.99 -10.36 -0.45
C PRO A 66 2.07 -11.50 -0.02
N VAL A 67 0.77 -11.32 -0.16
CA VAL A 67 -0.25 -12.32 0.20
C VAL A 67 -1.18 -12.52 -0.98
N SER A 68 -1.39 -13.77 -1.40
CA SER A 68 -2.22 -14.08 -2.56
C SER A 68 -3.72 -14.11 -2.25
N SER A 69 -4.10 -14.08 -0.97
CA SER A 69 -5.50 -14.04 -0.57
C SER A 69 -6.14 -12.68 -0.86
N ASP A 70 -7.43 -12.66 -1.11
CA ASP A 70 -8.23 -11.43 -1.18
C ASP A 70 -9.14 -11.27 0.05
N SER A 71 -8.98 -12.12 1.05
CA SER A 71 -9.71 -12.06 2.32
C SER A 71 -9.16 -10.94 3.19
N GLU A 72 -10.01 -9.99 3.54
CA GLU A 72 -9.60 -8.85 4.36
C GLU A 72 -9.01 -9.29 5.70
N SER A 73 -9.59 -10.31 6.33
CA SER A 73 -9.08 -10.78 7.63
C SER A 73 -7.67 -11.36 7.55
N GLU A 74 -7.34 -12.07 6.46
CA GLU A 74 -6.00 -12.60 6.27
C GLU A 74 -4.99 -11.49 5.99
N LEU A 75 -5.39 -10.49 5.23
CA LEU A 75 -4.54 -9.34 4.92
C LEU A 75 -4.30 -8.50 6.17
N ASP A 76 -5.32 -8.29 6.98
CA ASP A 76 -5.18 -7.55 8.23
C ASP A 76 -4.27 -8.26 9.22
N ALA A 77 -4.31 -9.60 9.25
CA ALA A 77 -3.38 -10.39 10.08
C ALA A 77 -1.93 -10.20 9.62
N TYR A 78 -1.70 -10.16 8.30
CA TYR A 78 -0.37 -9.87 7.75
C TYR A 78 0.11 -8.48 8.18
N ILE A 79 -0.75 -7.47 8.05
CA ILE A 79 -0.41 -6.10 8.45
C ILE A 79 -0.04 -6.06 9.94
N ALA A 80 -0.83 -6.70 10.79
CA ALA A 80 -0.57 -6.72 12.23
C ALA A 80 0.79 -7.31 12.56
N ARG A 81 1.19 -8.40 11.88
CA ARG A 81 2.52 -8.99 12.07
C ARG A 81 3.62 -8.03 11.64
N GLN A 82 3.47 -7.39 10.49
CA GLN A 82 4.48 -6.45 9.99
C GLN A 82 4.64 -5.23 10.89
N ARG A 83 3.54 -4.75 11.45
CA ARG A 83 3.59 -3.63 12.42
C ARG A 83 4.37 -4.02 13.66
N GLY A 84 4.31 -5.28 14.08
CA GLY A 84 5.08 -5.77 15.21
C GLY A 84 6.58 -5.85 14.96
N TYR A 85 6.97 -6.05 13.71
CA TYR A 85 8.39 -6.16 13.35
C TYR A 85 9.02 -4.81 13.01
N ASP A 86 8.25 -3.88 12.45
CA ASP A 86 8.79 -2.64 11.91
C ASP A 86 7.99 -1.44 12.43
N PRO A 87 8.51 -0.74 13.46
CA PRO A 87 7.81 0.42 14.03
C PRO A 87 7.79 1.62 13.08
N ASP A 88 8.65 1.64 12.05
CA ASP A 88 8.72 2.73 11.08
C ASP A 88 7.80 2.53 9.88
N LEU A 89 7.04 1.44 9.87
CA LEU A 89 6.14 1.08 8.79
C LEU A 89 4.94 2.02 8.70
N TRP A 90 4.62 2.45 7.48
CA TRP A 90 3.37 3.12 7.16
C TRP A 90 2.35 2.11 6.69
N VAL A 91 1.10 2.33 7.05
CA VAL A 91 -0.02 1.57 6.50
C VAL A 91 -1.04 2.56 5.95
N VAL A 92 -1.33 2.45 4.66
CA VAL A 92 -2.30 3.30 3.96
C VAL A 92 -3.41 2.41 3.42
N GLU A 93 -4.65 2.78 3.67
CA GLU A 93 -5.81 2.06 3.16
C GLU A 93 -6.51 2.92 2.11
N ILE A 94 -6.86 2.31 0.98
CA ILE A 94 -7.61 2.93 -0.09
C ILE A 94 -8.90 2.15 -0.29
N GLU A 95 -10.03 2.83 -0.26
CA GLU A 95 -11.32 2.24 -0.57
C GLU A 95 -11.78 2.78 -1.92
N ASP A 96 -11.98 1.88 -2.87
CA ASP A 96 -12.31 2.23 -4.24
C ASP A 96 -13.27 1.20 -4.83
N ARG A 97 -14.25 1.67 -5.60
CA ARG A 97 -15.25 0.77 -6.21
C ARG A 97 -14.66 -0.16 -7.25
N GLN A 98 -13.47 0.14 -7.75
CA GLN A 98 -12.78 -0.68 -8.74
C GLN A 98 -11.55 -1.39 -8.14
N GLY A 99 -11.29 -1.21 -6.85
CA GLY A 99 -10.15 -1.83 -6.17
C GLY A 99 -8.79 -1.30 -6.63
N ARG A 100 -8.74 -0.08 -7.15
CA ARG A 100 -7.49 0.50 -7.67
C ARG A 100 -6.55 0.86 -6.54
N HIS A 101 -5.26 0.63 -6.75
CA HIS A 101 -4.22 0.95 -5.74
C HIS A 101 -3.59 2.33 -5.91
N PHE A 102 -3.69 2.93 -7.08
CA PHE A 102 -3.13 4.25 -7.43
C PHE A 102 -1.61 4.37 -7.30
N ILE A 103 -0.89 3.27 -7.17
CA ILE A 103 0.57 3.25 -7.19
C ILE A 103 1.02 3.47 -8.63
N VAL A 104 1.94 4.43 -8.84
CA VAL A 104 2.42 4.76 -10.19
C VAL A 104 3.66 3.99 -10.58
N GLU A 105 4.44 3.51 -9.62
CA GLU A 105 5.58 2.66 -9.91
C GLU A 105 5.11 1.28 -10.37
N LYS A 106 6.02 0.51 -10.93
CA LYS A 106 5.71 -0.82 -11.43
C LYS A 106 5.21 -1.74 -10.31
N VAL A 107 4.13 -2.44 -10.59
CA VAL A 107 3.60 -3.51 -9.72
C VAL A 107 3.87 -4.83 -10.40
N ALA A 108 4.54 -5.74 -9.70
CA ALA A 108 4.85 -7.06 -10.25
C ALA A 108 3.56 -7.86 -10.45
N ALA A 109 3.49 -8.59 -11.56
CA ALA A 109 2.39 -9.51 -11.80
C ALA A 109 2.45 -10.61 -10.74
N GLY A 110 1.30 -10.80 -10.07
CA GLY A 110 1.31 -11.65 -8.90
C GLY A 110 0.53 -12.90 -9.02
#